data_5e92f9180564ec0d4a2327bcae40277d
#
_entry.id   5e92f9180564ec0d4a2327bcae40277d
#
_cell.length_a   1.000
_cell.length_b   1.000
_cell.length_c   1.000
_cell.angle_alpha   90.00
_cell.angle_beta   90.00
_cell.angle_gamma   90.00
#
_symmetry.space_group_name_H-M   'P 1'
#
loop_
_entity.id
_entity.type
_entity.pdbx_description
1 polymer ?
#
loop_
_entity_poly.entity_id
_entity_poly.type
_entity_poly.pdbx_seq_one_letter_code
_entity_poly.pdbx_strand_id
1 'polypeptide(L)'
;IAVDSIYSIKSFSAKNIENFKNEAYIKKELELKNYVSLAVKTVEAYHNRTSIDKIKVEVQEQLKNQTNFLFSILEAEYEKSKGSLSEEALKNRLKSIVDSTRYGNTGYFWINDTESVMIIHPIKPELNGKNLVEYKDKGGKQIFKEFATVAKANGEGFVDYVWPKPGFEAPQLKVSFVKLFKPYNWVIGTGEYVEDVSSKIQEEALKTIGEMRYANNDYFWINNSVPKMVMHPIKPSLNGEDLTNNKDAKGKQHFVEMVSVVNKNKSGGLVKYWWDRPDKKGKPREKFSYVQRFEPWDWIIGTGAYVDDIEDEIALMKENTNKEISNIIISILIFSLISIIVVYMIYSYFIRQTIINPLKNLNEAIIGISEGNSKADIIDKKSNDEIGTLVDSFNGYIAKLKAGYEEDAKVIE
;
A
#
# COMPACT_ATOMS: atom_id res chain seq x y z
N ILE A 1 32.81 -34.30 -9.09
CA ILE A 1 32.99 -33.06 -8.32
C ILE A 1 32.34 -31.89 -9.09
N ALA A 2 32.79 -31.52 -10.32
CA ALA A 2 32.23 -30.38 -11.04
C ALA A 2 30.72 -30.54 -11.34
N VAL A 3 30.31 -31.74 -11.79
CA VAL A 3 28.89 -32.07 -12.07
C VAL A 3 28.06 -32.00 -10.79
N ASP A 4 28.53 -32.54 -9.70
CA ASP A 4 27.84 -32.51 -8.40
C ASP A 4 27.70 -31.07 -7.86
N SER A 5 28.77 -30.26 -8.05
CA SER A 5 28.74 -28.84 -7.66
C SER A 5 27.72 -28.07 -8.47
N ILE A 6 27.64 -28.29 -9.79
CA ILE A 6 26.65 -27.65 -10.67
C ILE A 6 25.23 -28.07 -10.28
N TYR A 7 24.99 -29.32 -10.00
CA TYR A 7 23.68 -29.83 -9.53
C TYR A 7 23.29 -29.20 -8.18
N SER A 8 24.22 -29.14 -7.24
CA SER A 8 24.00 -28.53 -5.92
C SER A 8 23.66 -27.03 -6.04
N ILE A 9 24.38 -26.28 -6.89
CA ILE A 9 24.10 -24.86 -7.14
C ILE A 9 22.70 -24.65 -7.72
N LYS A 10 22.30 -25.46 -8.72
CA LYS A 10 20.96 -25.36 -9.32
C LYS A 10 19.85 -25.71 -8.32
N SER A 11 20.03 -26.75 -7.51
CA SER A 11 19.08 -27.16 -6.47
C SER A 11 18.93 -26.09 -5.40
N PHE A 12 20.03 -25.52 -4.91
CA PHE A 12 20.06 -24.42 -3.95
C PHE A 12 19.35 -23.18 -4.50
N SER A 13 19.61 -22.82 -5.75
CA SER A 13 18.97 -21.70 -6.42
C SER A 13 17.46 -21.90 -6.55
N ALA A 14 16.99 -23.08 -6.95
CA ALA A 14 15.56 -23.38 -7.05
C ALA A 14 14.86 -23.20 -5.70
N LYS A 15 15.47 -23.66 -4.61
CA LYS A 15 14.97 -23.48 -3.24
C LYS A 15 14.95 -22.01 -2.83
N ASN A 16 15.99 -21.25 -3.17
CA ASN A 16 16.04 -19.81 -2.88
C ASN A 16 14.96 -19.03 -3.63
N ILE A 17 14.69 -19.36 -4.91
CA ILE A 17 13.61 -18.74 -5.68
C ILE A 17 12.24 -19.04 -5.06
N GLU A 18 12.00 -20.26 -4.59
CA GLU A 18 10.76 -20.63 -3.90
C GLU A 18 10.60 -19.87 -2.56
N ASN A 19 11.66 -19.78 -1.78
CA ASN A 19 11.67 -19.00 -0.55
C ASN A 19 11.38 -17.51 -0.83
N PHE A 20 12.04 -16.93 -1.83
CA PHE A 20 11.80 -15.54 -2.24
C PHE A 20 10.36 -15.31 -2.68
N LYS A 21 9.78 -16.25 -3.43
CA LYS A 21 8.37 -16.19 -3.81
C LYS A 21 7.47 -16.11 -2.57
N ASN A 22 7.67 -16.98 -1.60
CA ASN A 22 6.90 -16.99 -0.36
C ASN A 22 7.07 -15.68 0.42
N GLU A 23 8.31 -15.19 0.54
CA GLU A 23 8.62 -13.93 1.21
C GLU A 23 7.98 -12.72 0.48
N ALA A 24 7.99 -12.70 -0.84
CA ALA A 24 7.34 -11.64 -1.64
C ALA A 24 5.83 -11.58 -1.39
N TYR A 25 5.14 -12.73 -1.32
CA TYR A 25 3.73 -12.78 -0.97
C TYR A 25 3.46 -12.31 0.46
N ILE A 26 4.25 -12.76 1.43
CA ILE A 26 4.11 -12.34 2.85
C ILE A 26 4.37 -10.84 2.99
N LYS A 27 5.41 -10.33 2.34
CA LYS A 27 5.73 -8.90 2.33
C LYS A 27 4.59 -8.07 1.73
N LYS A 28 4.03 -8.52 0.60
CA LYS A 28 2.91 -7.84 -0.05
C LYS A 28 1.63 -7.87 0.80
N GLU A 29 1.35 -8.99 1.48
CA GLU A 29 0.26 -9.07 2.46
C GLU A 29 0.40 -8.03 3.57
N LEU A 30 1.60 -7.94 4.18
CA LEU A 30 1.89 -6.97 5.23
C LEU A 30 1.76 -5.53 4.74
N GLU A 31 2.23 -5.25 3.53
CA GLU A 31 2.12 -3.95 2.87
C GLU A 31 0.64 -3.55 2.69
N LEU A 32 -0.18 -4.44 2.10
CA LEU A 32 -1.61 -4.20 1.91
C LEU A 32 -2.35 -4.01 3.23
N LYS A 33 -2.03 -4.82 4.24
CA LYS A 33 -2.54 -4.66 5.61
C LYS A 33 -2.24 -3.27 6.18
N ASN A 34 -1.00 -2.80 6.01
CA ASN A 34 -0.59 -1.49 6.50
C ASN A 34 -1.33 -0.36 5.78
N TYR A 35 -1.52 -0.44 4.47
CA TYR A 35 -2.29 0.53 3.69
C TYR A 35 -3.76 0.56 4.14
N VAL A 36 -4.40 -0.60 4.28
CA VAL A 36 -5.79 -0.65 4.78
C VAL A 36 -5.90 -0.11 6.20
N SER A 37 -4.94 -0.43 7.08
CA SER A 37 -4.92 0.10 8.44
C SER A 37 -4.79 1.63 8.45
N LEU A 38 -3.99 2.22 7.56
CA LEU A 38 -3.89 3.67 7.41
C LEU A 38 -5.21 4.28 6.95
N ALA A 39 -5.86 3.67 5.95
CA ALA A 39 -7.16 4.12 5.46
C ALA A 39 -8.24 4.02 6.56
N VAL A 40 -8.26 2.95 7.35
CA VAL A 40 -9.17 2.79 8.51
C VAL A 40 -8.93 3.89 9.55
N LYS A 41 -7.67 4.19 9.89
CA LYS A 41 -7.32 5.29 10.81
C LYS A 41 -7.76 6.67 10.27
N THR A 42 -7.66 6.87 8.97
CA THR A 42 -8.15 8.08 8.32
C THR A 42 -9.67 8.20 8.49
N VAL A 43 -10.42 7.13 8.24
CA VAL A 43 -11.88 7.08 8.45
C VAL A 43 -12.23 7.28 9.93
N GLU A 44 -11.47 6.70 10.84
CA GLU A 44 -11.64 6.89 12.30
C GLU A 44 -11.48 8.37 12.70
N ALA A 45 -10.50 9.08 12.12
CA ALA A 45 -10.32 10.51 12.37
C ALA A 45 -11.54 11.33 11.93
N TYR A 46 -12.15 11.00 10.77
CA TYR A 46 -13.40 11.61 10.35
C TYR A 46 -14.58 11.24 11.27
N HIS A 47 -14.70 9.97 11.64
CA HIS A 47 -15.75 9.51 12.56
C HIS A 47 -15.68 10.22 13.91
N ASN A 48 -14.49 10.49 14.44
CA ASN A 48 -14.30 11.20 15.70
C ASN A 48 -14.84 12.65 15.65
N ARG A 49 -15.06 13.23 14.46
CA ARG A 49 -15.74 14.52 14.27
C ARG A 49 -17.26 14.42 14.38
N THR A 50 -17.85 13.22 14.27
CA THR A 50 -19.32 13.04 14.24
C THR A 50 -19.97 12.95 15.62
N SER A 51 -19.22 13.06 16.71
CA SER A 51 -19.81 13.18 18.04
C SER A 51 -20.55 14.51 18.19
N ILE A 52 -21.65 14.53 18.95
CA ILE A 52 -22.49 15.73 19.13
C ILE A 52 -21.67 16.94 19.56
N ASP A 53 -20.74 16.77 20.51
CA ASP A 53 -19.90 17.86 21.01
C ASP A 53 -18.97 18.42 19.93
N LYS A 54 -18.42 17.54 19.07
CA LYS A 54 -17.57 17.96 17.95
C LYS A 54 -18.38 18.63 16.85
N ILE A 55 -19.56 18.09 16.53
CA ILE A 55 -20.47 18.74 15.56
C ILE A 55 -20.89 20.11 16.07
N LYS A 56 -21.21 20.26 17.37
CA LYS A 56 -21.50 21.57 17.97
C LYS A 56 -20.36 22.58 17.70
N VAL A 57 -19.12 22.17 17.93
CA VAL A 57 -17.95 23.02 17.68
C VAL A 57 -17.80 23.34 16.17
N GLU A 58 -17.98 22.35 15.30
CA GLU A 58 -17.80 22.52 13.85
C GLU A 58 -18.84 23.48 13.23
N VAL A 59 -20.10 23.43 13.71
CA VAL A 59 -21.18 24.30 13.20
C VAL A 59 -21.28 25.66 13.91
N GLN A 60 -20.69 25.80 15.09
CA GLN A 60 -20.81 27.02 15.91
C GLN A 60 -20.40 28.26 15.14
N GLU A 61 -19.21 28.26 14.58
CA GLU A 61 -18.69 29.40 13.84
C GLU A 61 -19.55 29.71 12.61
N GLN A 62 -19.97 28.69 11.89
CA GLN A 62 -20.80 28.85 10.69
C GLN A 62 -22.16 29.45 11.03
N LEU A 63 -22.88 28.89 12.02
CA LEU A 63 -24.20 29.40 12.44
C LEU A 63 -24.11 30.84 12.95
N LYS A 64 -23.09 31.14 13.75
CA LYS A 64 -22.84 32.48 14.27
C LYS A 64 -22.57 33.47 13.15
N ASN A 65 -21.72 33.13 12.20
CA ASN A 65 -21.39 33.98 11.04
C ASN A 65 -22.61 34.24 10.17
N GLN A 66 -23.41 33.21 9.86
CA GLN A 66 -24.66 33.36 9.11
C GLN A 66 -25.68 34.26 9.82
N THR A 67 -25.82 34.09 11.13
CA THR A 67 -26.71 34.91 11.94
C THR A 67 -26.22 36.35 11.99
N ASN A 68 -24.94 36.58 12.21
CA ASN A 68 -24.38 37.93 12.24
C ASN A 68 -24.52 38.64 10.86
N PHE A 69 -24.37 37.90 9.76
CA PHE A 69 -24.61 38.43 8.43
C PHE A 69 -26.07 38.88 8.25
N LEU A 70 -27.06 38.06 8.66
CA LEU A 70 -28.46 38.46 8.66
C LEU A 70 -28.70 39.67 9.54
N PHE A 71 -28.12 39.71 10.76
CA PHE A 71 -28.24 40.82 11.68
C PHE A 71 -27.71 42.11 11.09
N SER A 72 -26.59 42.11 10.37
CA SER A 72 -26.08 43.32 9.70
C SER A 72 -27.07 43.90 8.69
N ILE A 73 -27.82 43.04 8.00
CA ILE A 73 -28.87 43.47 7.05
C ILE A 73 -30.08 44.03 7.81
N LEU A 74 -30.50 43.34 8.86
CA LEU A 74 -31.67 43.78 9.66
C LEU A 74 -31.41 45.11 10.38
N GLU A 75 -30.24 45.29 10.96
CA GLU A 75 -29.83 46.50 11.65
C GLU A 75 -29.72 47.68 10.66
N ALA A 76 -29.09 47.47 9.51
CA ALA A 76 -29.00 48.48 8.48
C ALA A 76 -30.40 48.91 7.96
N GLU A 77 -31.31 47.95 7.72
CA GLU A 77 -32.67 48.24 7.29
C GLU A 77 -33.48 48.92 8.39
N TYR A 78 -33.33 48.50 9.65
CA TYR A 78 -33.96 49.13 10.80
C TYR A 78 -33.52 50.60 10.92
N GLU A 79 -32.23 50.88 10.95
CA GLU A 79 -31.70 52.24 11.05
C GLU A 79 -32.12 53.13 9.90
N LYS A 80 -32.14 52.62 8.67
CA LYS A 80 -32.55 53.32 7.49
C LYS A 80 -34.05 53.71 7.51
N SER A 81 -34.90 52.84 8.03
CA SER A 81 -36.35 52.91 7.84
C SER A 81 -37.13 53.34 9.09
N LYS A 82 -36.52 53.34 10.31
CA LYS A 82 -37.18 53.67 11.58
C LYS A 82 -37.76 55.07 11.69
N GLY A 83 -37.34 56.00 10.82
CA GLY A 83 -37.87 57.37 10.76
C GLY A 83 -38.78 57.64 9.58
N SER A 84 -38.93 56.69 8.64
CA SER A 84 -39.67 56.86 7.38
C SER A 84 -40.86 55.92 7.23
N LEU A 85 -40.88 54.79 7.94
CA LEU A 85 -42.00 53.84 7.92
C LEU A 85 -42.77 53.85 9.24
N SER A 86 -44.05 53.45 9.22
CA SER A 86 -44.75 53.09 10.44
C SER A 86 -44.11 51.91 11.11
N GLU A 87 -44.23 51.76 12.43
CA GLU A 87 -43.65 50.64 13.19
C GLU A 87 -44.12 49.28 12.66
N GLU A 88 -45.42 49.19 12.32
CA GLU A 88 -45.97 47.95 11.75
C GLU A 88 -45.39 47.63 10.36
N ALA A 89 -45.26 48.63 9.49
CA ALA A 89 -44.67 48.47 8.17
C ALA A 89 -43.20 48.07 8.25
N LEU A 90 -42.45 48.64 9.22
CA LEU A 90 -41.06 48.29 9.47
C LEU A 90 -40.93 46.86 10.01
N LYS A 91 -41.75 46.47 11.01
CA LYS A 91 -41.80 45.09 11.49
C LYS A 91 -42.09 44.07 10.39
N ASN A 92 -43.07 44.38 9.53
CA ASN A 92 -43.42 43.49 8.41
C ASN A 92 -42.29 43.39 7.38
N ARG A 93 -41.56 44.45 7.13
CA ARG A 93 -40.41 44.46 6.23
C ARG A 93 -39.25 43.61 6.79
N LEU A 94 -38.90 43.77 8.07
CA LEU A 94 -37.86 42.95 8.72
C LEU A 94 -38.26 41.48 8.80
N LYS A 95 -39.53 41.16 9.13
CA LYS A 95 -40.06 39.78 9.08
C LYS A 95 -39.91 39.17 7.68
N SER A 96 -40.21 39.90 6.65
CA SER A 96 -40.09 39.43 5.25
C SER A 96 -38.65 39.14 4.87
N ILE A 97 -37.68 39.92 5.35
CA ILE A 97 -36.23 39.63 5.15
C ILE A 97 -35.87 38.30 5.79
N VAL A 98 -36.27 38.06 7.03
CA VAL A 98 -35.97 36.79 7.73
C VAL A 98 -36.66 35.60 7.07
N ASP A 99 -37.97 35.77 6.74
CA ASP A 99 -38.78 34.72 6.12
C ASP A 99 -38.22 34.27 4.75
N SER A 100 -37.69 35.20 3.96
CA SER A 100 -37.14 34.92 2.63
C SER A 100 -35.68 34.44 2.65
N THR A 101 -34.96 34.66 3.75
CA THR A 101 -33.53 34.31 3.83
C THR A 101 -33.35 32.80 3.93
N ARG A 102 -32.56 32.23 2.99
CA ARG A 102 -32.17 30.83 2.96
C ARG A 102 -30.66 30.73 2.78
N TYR A 103 -30.09 29.61 3.25
CA TYR A 103 -28.69 29.28 3.01
C TYR A 103 -28.52 27.77 2.83
N GLY A 104 -27.49 27.35 2.11
CA GLY A 104 -27.30 25.95 1.76
C GLY A 104 -28.54 25.35 1.11
N ASN A 105 -28.79 24.06 1.34
CA ASN A 105 -29.93 23.35 0.74
C ASN A 105 -31.20 23.44 1.60
N THR A 106 -31.08 23.52 2.92
CA THR A 106 -32.17 23.37 3.88
C THR A 106 -32.21 24.46 4.97
N GLY A 107 -31.22 25.34 4.99
CA GLY A 107 -31.05 26.34 6.02
C GLY A 107 -32.09 27.44 5.96
N TYR A 108 -32.64 27.84 7.09
CA TYR A 108 -33.64 28.88 7.25
C TYR A 108 -33.51 29.58 8.60
N PHE A 109 -34.09 30.78 8.73
CA PHE A 109 -34.19 31.51 9.99
C PHE A 109 -35.65 31.56 10.45
N TRP A 110 -35.90 31.64 11.75
CA TRP A 110 -37.19 31.89 12.36
C TRP A 110 -37.07 33.05 13.35
N ILE A 111 -38.24 33.61 13.75
CA ILE A 111 -38.34 34.61 14.79
C ILE A 111 -39.36 34.17 15.81
N ASN A 112 -39.00 34.11 17.08
CA ASN A 112 -39.91 34.15 18.21
C ASN A 112 -39.56 35.36 19.09
N ASP A 113 -40.49 35.80 19.93
CA ASP A 113 -40.17 36.86 20.90
C ASP A 113 -39.56 36.28 22.19
N THR A 114 -39.20 37.16 23.10
CA THR A 114 -38.66 36.83 24.42
C THR A 114 -39.70 36.20 25.36
N GLU A 115 -41.00 36.19 25.01
CA GLU A 115 -42.06 35.50 25.77
C GLU A 115 -42.47 34.18 25.06
N SER A 116 -41.66 33.70 24.12
CA SER A 116 -41.82 32.44 23.38
C SER A 116 -43.04 32.44 22.42
N VAL A 117 -43.52 33.61 22.01
CA VAL A 117 -44.53 33.70 20.95
C VAL A 117 -43.85 33.60 19.60
N MET A 118 -44.25 32.68 18.73
CA MET A 118 -43.73 32.56 17.38
C MET A 118 -44.19 33.75 16.53
N ILE A 119 -43.24 34.51 16.04
CA ILE A 119 -43.49 35.65 15.14
C ILE A 119 -43.54 35.18 13.69
N ILE A 120 -42.54 34.36 13.29
CA ILE A 120 -42.54 33.77 11.95
C ILE A 120 -41.68 32.52 11.93
N HIS A 121 -42.21 31.44 11.31
CA HIS A 121 -41.48 30.21 11.04
C HIS A 121 -41.71 29.77 9.58
N PRO A 122 -40.72 29.89 8.67
CA PRO A 122 -40.94 29.73 7.24
C PRO A 122 -41.30 28.31 6.81
N ILE A 123 -40.90 27.29 7.60
CA ILE A 123 -41.18 25.88 7.30
C ILE A 123 -42.44 25.36 8.03
N LYS A 124 -42.83 26.00 9.12
CA LYS A 124 -44.00 25.68 9.94
C LYS A 124 -44.85 26.90 10.23
N PRO A 125 -45.47 27.51 9.19
CA PRO A 125 -46.27 28.73 9.35
C PRO A 125 -47.48 28.56 10.30
N GLU A 126 -47.90 27.31 10.54
CA GLU A 126 -48.95 26.97 11.49
C GLU A 126 -48.58 27.32 12.96
N LEU A 127 -47.34 27.60 13.26
CA LEU A 127 -46.86 28.01 14.58
C LEU A 127 -46.99 29.56 14.77
N ASN A 128 -47.06 30.30 13.69
CA ASN A 128 -47.05 31.77 13.76
C ASN A 128 -48.20 32.30 14.64
N GLY A 129 -47.92 33.24 15.51
CA GLY A 129 -48.83 33.83 16.47
C GLY A 129 -49.13 32.99 17.72
N LYS A 130 -48.61 31.76 17.82
CA LYS A 130 -48.85 30.90 18.97
C LYS A 130 -47.83 31.15 20.08
N ASN A 131 -48.30 31.15 21.34
CA ASN A 131 -47.43 31.08 22.48
C ASN A 131 -46.93 29.65 22.64
N LEU A 132 -45.63 29.43 22.58
CA LEU A 132 -44.98 28.14 22.59
C LEU A 132 -44.16 27.87 23.87
N VAL A 133 -44.42 28.65 24.94
CA VAL A 133 -43.67 28.50 26.23
C VAL A 133 -43.75 27.07 26.79
N GLU A 134 -44.90 26.42 26.64
CA GLU A 134 -45.13 25.05 27.09
C GLU A 134 -44.86 23.98 26.00
N TYR A 135 -44.47 24.41 24.81
CA TYR A 135 -44.17 23.49 23.72
C TYR A 135 -42.95 22.64 24.08
N LYS A 136 -43.08 21.31 24.02
CA LYS A 136 -42.01 20.34 24.25
C LYS A 136 -41.67 19.64 22.97
N ASP A 137 -40.39 19.47 22.72
CA ASP A 137 -39.90 18.57 21.68
C ASP A 137 -40.16 17.09 22.04
N LYS A 138 -39.82 16.17 21.16
CA LYS A 138 -39.95 14.72 21.42
C LYS A 138 -39.03 14.23 22.54
N GLY A 139 -37.98 14.98 22.93
CA GLY A 139 -37.12 14.74 24.08
C GLY A 139 -37.67 15.30 25.39
N GLY A 140 -38.82 16.02 25.36
CA GLY A 140 -39.43 16.67 26.53
C GLY A 140 -38.89 18.07 26.86
N LYS A 141 -38.06 18.65 26.02
CA LYS A 141 -37.40 19.95 26.22
C LYS A 141 -38.32 21.11 25.80
N GLN A 142 -38.49 22.11 26.68
CA GLN A 142 -39.23 23.36 26.38
C GLN A 142 -38.37 24.30 25.52
N ILE A 143 -38.26 24.01 24.24
CA ILE A 143 -37.25 24.62 23.34
C ILE A 143 -37.39 26.12 23.16
N PHE A 144 -38.64 26.65 22.97
CA PHE A 144 -38.85 28.08 22.76
C PHE A 144 -38.62 28.90 24.03
N LYS A 145 -38.94 28.32 25.19
CA LYS A 145 -38.55 28.87 26.51
C LYS A 145 -37.04 28.95 26.67
N GLU A 146 -36.33 27.91 26.26
CA GLU A 146 -34.87 27.91 26.33
C GLU A 146 -34.25 28.92 25.37
N PHE A 147 -34.72 29.05 24.13
CA PHE A 147 -34.30 30.10 23.22
C PHE A 147 -34.44 31.47 23.83
N ALA A 148 -35.63 31.79 24.41
CA ALA A 148 -35.90 33.05 25.05
C ALA A 148 -34.98 33.26 26.29
N THR A 149 -34.76 32.24 27.10
CA THR A 149 -33.88 32.27 28.29
C THR A 149 -32.44 32.57 27.88
N VAL A 150 -31.88 31.87 26.91
CA VAL A 150 -30.50 32.05 26.44
C VAL A 150 -30.33 33.45 25.84
N ALA A 151 -31.27 33.89 25.01
CA ALA A 151 -31.22 35.22 24.38
C ALA A 151 -31.36 36.36 25.40
N LYS A 152 -32.24 36.23 26.40
CA LYS A 152 -32.37 37.20 27.50
C LYS A 152 -31.14 37.30 28.36
N ALA A 153 -30.54 36.16 28.73
CA ALA A 153 -29.41 36.11 29.65
C ALA A 153 -28.11 36.62 29.01
N ASN A 154 -27.80 36.20 27.80
CA ASN A 154 -26.49 36.37 27.16
C ASN A 154 -26.54 37.21 25.86
N GLY A 155 -27.70 37.58 25.37
CA GLY A 155 -27.89 38.20 24.06
C GLY A 155 -27.85 37.21 22.87
N GLU A 156 -27.08 36.15 23.00
CA GLU A 156 -26.93 35.05 21.99
C GLU A 156 -26.50 33.75 22.64
N GLY A 157 -26.72 32.64 21.96
CA GLY A 157 -26.19 31.34 22.40
C GLY A 157 -26.70 30.15 21.63
N PHE A 158 -26.24 28.95 22.00
CA PHE A 158 -26.56 27.68 21.33
C PHE A 158 -27.57 26.86 22.15
N VAL A 159 -28.47 26.21 21.44
CA VAL A 159 -29.43 25.27 22.01
C VAL A 159 -29.53 24.04 21.11
N ASP A 160 -29.46 22.84 21.68
CA ASP A 160 -29.68 21.57 21.03
C ASP A 160 -31.05 20.98 21.42
N TYR A 161 -31.73 20.39 20.45
CA TYR A 161 -33.10 19.89 20.63
C TYR A 161 -33.51 18.97 19.48
N VAL A 162 -34.61 18.25 19.64
CA VAL A 162 -35.16 17.36 18.60
C VAL A 162 -36.23 18.13 17.80
N TRP A 163 -36.05 18.22 16.46
CA TRP A 163 -36.95 18.97 15.59
C TRP A 163 -37.35 18.19 14.34
N PRO A 164 -38.64 18.31 13.88
CA PRO A 164 -39.05 17.71 12.62
C PRO A 164 -38.22 18.21 11.46
N LYS A 165 -37.67 17.29 10.68
CA LYS A 165 -36.88 17.61 9.49
C LYS A 165 -37.75 17.35 8.25
N PRO A 166 -37.86 18.30 7.30
CA PRO A 166 -38.58 18.10 6.06
C PRO A 166 -38.10 16.85 5.31
N GLY A 167 -39.03 15.97 4.89
CA GLY A 167 -38.73 14.73 4.20
C GLY A 167 -38.36 13.54 5.08
N PHE A 168 -38.39 13.67 6.43
CA PHE A 168 -38.12 12.60 7.37
C PHE A 168 -39.34 12.33 8.26
N GLU A 169 -39.66 11.07 8.50
CA GLU A 169 -40.80 10.69 9.38
C GLU A 169 -40.51 10.98 10.87
N ALA A 170 -39.28 10.72 11.29
CA ALA A 170 -38.87 10.95 12.67
C ALA A 170 -38.16 12.30 12.84
N PRO A 171 -38.46 13.04 13.93
CA PRO A 171 -37.69 14.23 14.28
C PRO A 171 -36.20 13.93 14.49
N GLN A 172 -35.32 14.87 14.10
CA GLN A 172 -33.87 14.74 14.14
C GLN A 172 -33.27 15.72 15.15
N LEU A 173 -32.11 15.34 15.73
CA LEU A 173 -31.36 16.24 16.60
C LEU A 173 -30.85 17.46 15.82
N LYS A 174 -31.15 18.65 16.31
CA LYS A 174 -30.78 19.94 15.73
C LYS A 174 -29.98 20.78 16.73
N VAL A 175 -28.90 21.39 16.27
CA VAL A 175 -28.15 22.41 17.00
C VAL A 175 -28.48 23.76 16.38
N SER A 176 -28.92 24.71 17.22
CA SER A 176 -29.28 26.05 16.76
C SER A 176 -28.54 27.15 17.50
N PHE A 177 -28.26 28.22 16.78
CA PHE A 177 -27.79 29.47 17.35
C PHE A 177 -28.96 30.47 17.36
N VAL A 178 -29.17 31.14 18.49
CA VAL A 178 -30.20 32.18 18.68
C VAL A 178 -29.55 33.47 19.09
N LYS A 179 -30.08 34.61 18.60
CA LYS A 179 -29.58 35.94 18.91
C LYS A 179 -30.72 36.93 19.08
N LEU A 180 -30.60 37.83 20.05
CA LEU A 180 -31.58 38.80 20.40
C LEU A 180 -31.48 40.06 19.50
N PHE A 181 -32.52 40.33 18.75
CA PHE A 181 -32.72 41.60 18.06
C PHE A 181 -33.45 42.58 18.99
N LYS A 182 -32.67 43.41 19.67
CA LYS A 182 -33.11 44.28 20.79
C LYS A 182 -34.29 45.24 20.42
N PRO A 183 -34.34 45.84 19.21
CA PRO A 183 -35.40 46.82 18.91
C PRO A 183 -36.84 46.31 19.11
N TYR A 184 -37.06 44.99 18.92
CA TYR A 184 -38.37 44.37 19.03
C TYR A 184 -38.42 43.20 20.02
N ASN A 185 -37.37 42.98 20.79
CA ASN A 185 -37.24 41.77 21.64
C ASN A 185 -37.46 40.46 20.87
N TRP A 186 -37.02 40.45 19.59
CA TRP A 186 -37.08 39.24 18.78
C TRP A 186 -35.88 38.36 19.01
N VAL A 187 -36.15 37.07 19.17
CA VAL A 187 -35.11 36.00 19.20
C VAL A 187 -35.10 35.40 17.81
N ILE A 188 -34.04 35.67 17.06
CA ILE A 188 -33.86 35.17 15.69
C ILE A 188 -32.91 33.98 15.79
N GLY A 189 -33.34 32.85 15.23
CA GLY A 189 -32.58 31.61 15.29
C GLY A 189 -32.43 30.94 13.94
N THR A 190 -31.36 30.14 13.86
CA THR A 190 -31.10 29.20 12.76
C THR A 190 -30.36 27.99 13.29
N GLY A 191 -30.30 26.89 12.54
CA GLY A 191 -29.59 25.68 13.01
C GLY A 191 -29.42 24.59 11.97
N GLU A 192 -28.51 23.68 12.27
CA GLU A 192 -28.16 22.52 11.45
C GLU A 192 -28.59 21.22 12.14
N TYR A 193 -29.00 20.22 11.36
CA TYR A 193 -29.27 18.90 11.85
C TYR A 193 -27.97 18.12 11.99
N VAL A 194 -27.78 17.42 13.13
CA VAL A 194 -26.58 16.63 13.42
C VAL A 194 -26.31 15.58 12.35
N GLU A 195 -27.37 14.93 11.86
CA GLU A 195 -27.28 13.91 10.81
C GLU A 195 -26.77 14.50 9.48
N ASP A 196 -27.17 15.70 9.10
CA ASP A 196 -26.70 16.35 7.88
C ASP A 196 -25.20 16.64 7.95
N VAL A 197 -24.71 17.08 9.11
CA VAL A 197 -23.29 17.34 9.35
C VAL A 197 -22.51 16.03 9.35
N SER A 198 -23.03 15.00 10.02
CA SER A 198 -22.43 13.66 10.00
C SER A 198 -22.33 13.11 8.58
N SER A 199 -23.38 13.25 7.79
CA SER A 199 -23.39 12.79 6.39
C SER A 199 -22.36 13.53 5.53
N LYS A 200 -22.21 14.87 5.69
CA LYS A 200 -21.15 15.63 5.02
C LYS A 200 -19.76 15.16 5.41
N ILE A 201 -19.53 14.87 6.70
CA ILE A 201 -18.25 14.33 7.19
C ILE A 201 -17.98 12.97 6.57
N GLN A 202 -19.00 12.11 6.43
CA GLN A 202 -18.85 10.82 5.74
C GLN A 202 -18.52 11.00 4.25
N GLU A 203 -19.17 11.94 3.57
CA GLU A 203 -18.87 12.27 2.17
C GLU A 203 -17.41 12.76 2.00
N GLU A 204 -16.93 13.62 2.91
CA GLU A 204 -15.52 14.04 2.93
C GLU A 204 -14.57 12.86 3.12
N ALA A 205 -14.90 11.93 4.03
CA ALA A 205 -14.11 10.71 4.24
C ALA A 205 -14.08 9.84 2.98
N LEU A 206 -15.23 9.60 2.34
CA LEU A 206 -15.34 8.85 1.09
C LEU A 206 -14.50 9.48 -0.03
N LYS A 207 -14.58 10.81 -0.16
CA LYS A 207 -13.77 11.55 -1.14
C LYS A 207 -12.28 11.36 -0.86
N THR A 208 -11.86 11.57 0.38
CA THR A 208 -10.45 11.43 0.79
C THR A 208 -9.93 10.02 0.49
N ILE A 209 -10.64 8.96 0.91
CA ILE A 209 -10.24 7.57 0.63
C ILE A 209 -10.28 7.27 -0.87
N GLY A 210 -11.28 7.81 -1.59
CA GLY A 210 -11.42 7.64 -3.04
C GLY A 210 -10.29 8.27 -3.85
N GLU A 211 -9.65 9.32 -3.33
CA GLU A 211 -8.52 10.01 -3.94
C GLU A 211 -7.15 9.41 -3.54
N MET A 212 -7.08 8.62 -2.47
CA MET A 212 -5.83 7.99 -2.04
C MET A 212 -5.30 7.02 -3.10
N ARG A 213 -4.02 7.16 -3.42
CA ARG A 213 -3.29 6.29 -4.35
C ARG A 213 -1.94 5.92 -3.75
N TYR A 214 -1.43 4.75 -4.14
CA TYR A 214 -0.10 4.28 -3.76
C TYR A 214 0.51 3.44 -4.91
N ALA A 215 1.76 3.05 -4.80
CA ALA A 215 2.50 2.24 -5.77
C ALA A 215 2.19 2.64 -7.24
N ASN A 216 1.76 1.70 -8.07
CA ASN A 216 1.43 1.90 -9.49
C ASN A 216 0.01 2.46 -9.71
N ASN A 217 -0.41 3.46 -8.91
CA ASN A 217 -1.76 4.04 -8.94
C ASN A 217 -2.84 3.09 -8.39
N ASP A 218 -2.47 2.19 -7.47
CA ASP A 218 -3.40 1.35 -6.74
C ASP A 218 -4.35 2.19 -5.87
N TYR A 219 -5.55 1.66 -5.61
CA TYR A 219 -6.66 2.39 -5.06
C TYR A 219 -7.37 1.65 -3.93
N PHE A 220 -8.13 2.38 -3.14
CA PHE A 220 -9.03 1.84 -2.13
C PHE A 220 -10.47 1.83 -2.63
N TRP A 221 -11.27 0.87 -2.17
CA TRP A 221 -12.73 0.86 -2.30
C TRP A 221 -13.36 0.62 -0.93
N ILE A 222 -14.65 0.92 -0.84
CA ILE A 222 -15.44 0.71 0.38
C ILE A 222 -16.74 0.02 -0.02
N ASN A 223 -17.04 -1.12 0.60
CA ASN A 223 -18.36 -1.75 0.61
C ASN A 223 -18.83 -1.95 2.05
N ASN A 224 -20.10 -2.29 2.28
CA ASN A 224 -20.61 -2.58 3.62
C ASN A 224 -20.80 -4.08 3.87
N SER A 225 -21.34 -4.45 5.06
CA SER A 225 -21.54 -5.84 5.46
C SER A 225 -22.74 -6.54 4.79
N VAL A 226 -23.67 -5.77 4.20
CA VAL A 226 -24.63 -6.28 3.21
C VAL A 226 -24.00 -5.94 1.88
N PRO A 227 -23.24 -6.80 1.20
CA PRO A 227 -22.18 -6.41 0.28
C PRO A 227 -22.63 -5.42 -0.79
N LYS A 228 -22.96 -4.18 -0.34
CA LYS A 228 -23.33 -3.03 -1.16
C LYS A 228 -22.10 -2.15 -1.33
N MET A 229 -21.81 -1.74 -2.56
CA MET A 229 -20.71 -0.81 -2.81
C MET A 229 -21.04 0.56 -2.27
N VAL A 230 -20.21 1.08 -1.38
CA VAL A 230 -20.30 2.44 -0.86
C VAL A 230 -19.51 3.40 -1.74
N MET A 231 -18.28 3.04 -2.09
CA MET A 231 -17.42 3.85 -2.95
C MET A 231 -16.41 2.99 -3.72
N HIS A 232 -16.36 3.16 -5.04
CA HIS A 232 -15.33 2.56 -5.89
C HIS A 232 -14.77 3.60 -6.88
N PRO A 233 -13.50 4.04 -6.74
CA PRO A 233 -12.99 5.21 -7.47
C PRO A 233 -12.75 4.93 -8.96
N ILE A 234 -12.53 3.67 -9.35
CA ILE A 234 -12.26 3.28 -10.75
C ILE A 234 -13.54 2.81 -11.47
N LYS A 235 -14.52 2.27 -10.73
CA LYS A 235 -15.81 1.81 -11.27
C LYS A 235 -16.96 2.48 -10.49
N PRO A 236 -17.18 3.80 -10.64
CA PRO A 236 -18.24 4.52 -9.90
C PRO A 236 -19.65 3.99 -10.18
N SER A 237 -19.88 3.31 -11.31
CA SER A 237 -21.13 2.66 -11.64
C SER A 237 -21.55 1.56 -10.65
N LEU A 238 -20.62 1.06 -9.85
CA LEU A 238 -20.94 0.09 -8.79
C LEU A 238 -21.48 0.76 -7.52
N ASN A 239 -21.27 2.07 -7.33
CA ASN A 239 -21.66 2.75 -6.11
C ASN A 239 -23.18 2.68 -5.92
N GLY A 240 -23.58 2.18 -4.75
CA GLY A 240 -24.99 1.93 -4.42
C GLY A 240 -25.55 0.58 -4.85
N GLU A 241 -24.81 -0.21 -5.64
CA GLU A 241 -25.26 -1.52 -6.11
C GLU A 241 -25.10 -2.60 -5.03
N ASP A 242 -26.06 -3.52 -4.98
CA ASP A 242 -25.99 -4.76 -4.20
C ASP A 242 -25.10 -5.76 -4.94
N LEU A 243 -23.99 -6.14 -4.35
CA LEU A 243 -22.98 -7.03 -4.91
C LEU A 243 -23.07 -8.47 -4.38
N THR A 244 -24.15 -8.82 -3.69
CA THR A 244 -24.36 -10.18 -3.15
C THR A 244 -24.24 -11.25 -4.25
N ASN A 245 -24.78 -10.98 -5.44
CA ASN A 245 -24.74 -11.89 -6.57
C ASN A 245 -23.64 -11.57 -7.58
N ASN A 246 -22.80 -10.57 -7.29
CA ASN A 246 -21.68 -10.22 -8.15
C ASN A 246 -20.63 -11.33 -8.12
N LYS A 247 -20.21 -11.79 -9.30
CA LYS A 247 -19.23 -12.87 -9.48
C LYS A 247 -18.04 -12.36 -10.27
N ASP A 248 -16.88 -12.82 -9.90
CA ASP A 248 -15.65 -12.61 -10.68
C ASP A 248 -15.63 -13.50 -11.95
N ALA A 249 -14.59 -13.37 -12.75
CA ALA A 249 -14.42 -14.13 -14.00
C ALA A 249 -14.32 -15.66 -13.82
N LYS A 250 -14.15 -16.14 -12.58
CA LYS A 250 -14.13 -17.56 -12.21
C LYS A 250 -15.39 -18.01 -11.48
N GLY A 251 -16.41 -17.13 -11.37
CA GLY A 251 -17.68 -17.42 -10.71
C GLY A 251 -17.70 -17.24 -9.21
N LYS A 252 -16.66 -16.66 -8.61
CA LYS A 252 -16.52 -16.46 -7.17
C LYS A 252 -17.25 -15.19 -6.70
N GLN A 253 -18.07 -15.30 -5.65
CA GLN A 253 -18.74 -14.18 -4.99
C GLN A 253 -17.77 -13.49 -4.01
N HIS A 254 -16.81 -12.77 -4.54
CA HIS A 254 -15.70 -12.22 -3.79
C HIS A 254 -16.10 -11.15 -2.76
N PHE A 255 -17.14 -10.34 -3.00
CA PHE A 255 -17.65 -9.39 -2.01
C PHE A 255 -18.30 -10.07 -0.81
N VAL A 256 -19.02 -11.18 -1.02
CA VAL A 256 -19.55 -12.02 0.06
C VAL A 256 -18.42 -12.64 0.89
N GLU A 257 -17.35 -13.08 0.24
CA GLU A 257 -16.17 -13.59 0.93
C GLU A 257 -15.46 -12.49 1.74
N MET A 258 -15.33 -11.26 1.22
CA MET A 258 -14.79 -10.12 1.97
C MET A 258 -15.56 -9.88 3.27
N VAL A 259 -16.90 -9.89 3.21
CA VAL A 259 -17.75 -9.80 4.40
C VAL A 259 -17.49 -10.95 5.37
N SER A 260 -17.39 -12.19 4.86
CA SER A 260 -17.10 -13.37 5.69
C SER A 260 -15.74 -13.26 6.41
N VAL A 261 -14.72 -12.79 5.71
CA VAL A 261 -13.35 -12.62 6.25
C VAL A 261 -13.34 -11.62 7.40
N VAL A 262 -13.94 -10.44 7.23
CA VAL A 262 -13.93 -9.39 8.28
C VAL A 262 -14.84 -9.73 9.45
N ASN A 263 -15.88 -10.57 9.25
CA ASN A 263 -16.72 -11.08 10.33
C ASN A 263 -15.99 -12.14 11.18
N LYS A 264 -15.11 -12.95 10.57
CA LYS A 264 -14.28 -13.94 11.27
C LYS A 264 -13.08 -13.32 11.99
N ASN A 265 -12.53 -12.26 11.45
CA ASN A 265 -11.35 -11.60 12.00
C ASN A 265 -11.47 -10.07 11.91
N LYS A 266 -11.64 -9.43 13.09
CA LYS A 266 -11.78 -7.97 13.20
C LYS A 266 -10.55 -7.20 12.69
N SER A 267 -9.37 -7.82 12.72
CA SER A 267 -8.15 -7.22 12.15
C SER A 267 -8.14 -7.23 10.63
N GLY A 268 -9.15 -7.86 10.00
CA GLY A 268 -9.22 -8.00 8.56
C GLY A 268 -8.54 -9.28 8.04
N GLY A 269 -8.42 -9.40 6.73
CA GLY A 269 -7.79 -10.55 6.11
C GLY A 269 -7.72 -10.45 4.59
N LEU A 270 -7.15 -11.48 3.98
CA LEU A 270 -6.92 -11.57 2.56
C LEU A 270 -8.05 -12.25 1.81
N VAL A 271 -8.32 -11.76 0.61
CA VAL A 271 -9.23 -12.36 -0.37
C VAL A 271 -8.56 -12.36 -1.74
N LYS A 272 -8.59 -13.51 -2.43
CA LYS A 272 -8.10 -13.68 -3.80
C LYS A 272 -9.28 -13.84 -4.75
N TYR A 273 -9.25 -13.08 -5.86
CA TYR A 273 -10.32 -13.09 -6.87
C TYR A 273 -9.83 -12.51 -8.19
N TRP A 274 -10.60 -12.64 -9.25
CA TRP A 274 -10.28 -12.10 -10.57
C TRP A 274 -10.94 -10.74 -10.77
N TRP A 275 -10.15 -9.72 -11.15
CA TRP A 275 -10.63 -8.36 -11.33
C TRP A 275 -9.98 -7.65 -12.52
N ASP A 276 -10.70 -6.73 -13.14
CA ASP A 276 -10.18 -5.95 -14.25
C ASP A 276 -9.08 -5.00 -13.79
N ARG A 277 -7.96 -5.00 -14.50
CA ARG A 277 -6.90 -4.03 -14.28
C ARG A 277 -7.24 -2.70 -14.94
N PRO A 278 -7.03 -1.55 -14.25
CA PRO A 278 -7.30 -0.22 -14.83
C PRO A 278 -6.43 0.08 -16.05
N ASP A 279 -5.20 -0.39 -16.08
CA ASP A 279 -4.19 -0.18 -17.14
C ASP A 279 -4.27 -1.19 -18.29
N LYS A 280 -4.90 -2.37 -18.06
CA LYS A 280 -5.03 -3.46 -19.07
C LYS A 280 -6.50 -3.85 -19.25
N LYS A 281 -7.30 -2.94 -19.84
CA LYS A 281 -8.76 -3.15 -20.02
C LYS A 281 -9.11 -4.46 -20.75
N GLY A 282 -10.16 -5.11 -20.29
CA GLY A 282 -10.81 -6.25 -20.96
C GLY A 282 -10.22 -7.63 -20.67
N LYS A 283 -9.23 -7.77 -19.80
CA LYS A 283 -8.71 -9.06 -19.35
C LYS A 283 -8.59 -9.09 -17.83
N PRO A 284 -9.53 -9.71 -17.11
CA PRO A 284 -9.42 -9.88 -15.66
C PRO A 284 -8.12 -10.58 -15.28
N ARG A 285 -7.51 -10.14 -14.20
CA ARG A 285 -6.30 -10.73 -13.61
C ARG A 285 -6.59 -11.15 -12.17
N GLU A 286 -5.86 -12.13 -11.68
CA GLU A 286 -5.94 -12.50 -10.27
C GLU A 286 -5.45 -11.33 -9.41
N LYS A 287 -6.30 -10.90 -8.47
CA LYS A 287 -6.05 -9.83 -7.51
C LYS A 287 -6.03 -10.39 -6.09
N PHE A 288 -5.08 -9.92 -5.34
CA PHE A 288 -4.81 -10.28 -3.96
C PHE A 288 -5.08 -9.04 -3.12
N SER A 289 -6.13 -9.08 -2.29
CA SER A 289 -6.61 -7.90 -1.59
C SER A 289 -6.71 -8.13 -0.09
N TYR A 290 -6.36 -7.12 0.69
CA TYR A 290 -6.61 -7.08 2.12
C TYR A 290 -7.83 -6.21 2.39
N VAL A 291 -8.71 -6.67 3.29
CA VAL A 291 -9.93 -5.96 3.69
C VAL A 291 -10.03 -5.88 5.21
N GLN A 292 -10.53 -4.76 5.73
CA GLN A 292 -10.77 -4.54 7.16
C GLN A 292 -12.06 -3.74 7.34
N ARG A 293 -12.85 -4.08 8.39
CA ARG A 293 -14.11 -3.40 8.69
C ARG A 293 -13.89 -2.28 9.69
N PHE A 294 -14.48 -1.11 9.41
CA PHE A 294 -14.71 -0.02 10.34
C PHE A 294 -16.17 -0.12 10.82
N GLU A 295 -16.37 -0.68 12.01
CA GLU A 295 -17.69 -1.05 12.54
C GLU A 295 -18.66 0.15 12.68
N PRO A 296 -18.25 1.36 13.15
CA PRO A 296 -19.19 2.46 13.40
C PRO A 296 -20.00 2.91 12.19
N TRP A 297 -19.44 2.84 10.98
CA TRP A 297 -20.11 3.17 9.74
C TRP A 297 -20.44 1.95 8.88
N ASP A 298 -20.16 0.76 9.38
CA ASP A 298 -20.28 -0.49 8.65
C ASP A 298 -19.53 -0.49 7.32
N TRP A 299 -18.35 0.11 7.28
CA TRP A 299 -17.51 0.21 6.09
C TRP A 299 -16.44 -0.88 6.08
N ILE A 300 -16.41 -1.67 5.01
CA ILE A 300 -15.32 -2.61 4.71
C ILE A 300 -14.41 -1.93 3.70
N ILE A 301 -13.23 -1.54 4.16
CA ILE A 301 -12.22 -0.83 3.37
C ILE A 301 -11.26 -1.86 2.82
N GLY A 302 -11.05 -1.84 1.52
CA GLY A 302 -10.14 -2.78 0.85
C GLY A 302 -9.19 -2.11 -0.11
N THR A 303 -8.04 -2.73 -0.28
CA THR A 303 -7.07 -2.46 -1.35
C THR A 303 -6.35 -3.72 -1.75
N GLY A 304 -5.69 -3.76 -2.91
CA GLY A 304 -5.02 -4.99 -3.35
C GLY A 304 -4.09 -4.79 -4.54
N ALA A 305 -3.16 -5.72 -4.69
CA ALA A 305 -2.22 -5.83 -5.80
C ALA A 305 -2.61 -6.96 -6.74
N TYR A 306 -2.16 -6.90 -7.98
CA TYR A 306 -2.35 -7.97 -8.96
C TYR A 306 -1.21 -8.98 -8.85
N VAL A 307 -1.54 -10.26 -8.98
CA VAL A 307 -0.58 -11.37 -8.84
C VAL A 307 0.51 -11.30 -9.91
N ASP A 308 0.15 -10.86 -11.13
CA ASP A 308 1.11 -10.69 -12.22
C ASP A 308 2.22 -9.65 -11.90
N ASP A 309 1.97 -8.62 -11.11
CA ASP A 309 3.00 -7.68 -10.67
C ASP A 309 4.02 -8.36 -9.73
N ILE A 310 3.56 -9.26 -8.86
CA ILE A 310 4.43 -10.05 -7.98
C ILE A 310 5.20 -11.09 -8.79
N GLU A 311 4.54 -11.73 -9.76
CA GLU A 311 5.16 -12.71 -10.66
C GLU A 311 6.24 -12.07 -11.55
N ASP A 312 6.04 -10.85 -12.02
CA ASP A 312 7.04 -10.08 -12.79
C ASP A 312 8.30 -9.78 -11.94
N GLU A 313 8.15 -9.39 -10.66
CA GLU A 313 9.28 -9.24 -9.73
C GLU A 313 10.04 -10.57 -9.54
N ILE A 314 9.30 -11.67 -9.35
CA ILE A 314 9.89 -13.02 -9.19
C ILE A 314 10.60 -13.45 -10.48
N ALA A 315 10.02 -13.18 -11.66
CA ALA A 315 10.63 -13.49 -12.94
C ALA A 315 11.95 -12.74 -13.17
N LEU A 316 11.99 -11.44 -12.83
CA LEU A 316 13.20 -10.63 -12.91
C LEU A 316 14.31 -11.15 -11.97
N MET A 317 13.96 -11.50 -10.74
CA MET A 317 14.90 -12.10 -9.80
C MET A 317 15.41 -13.44 -10.31
N LYS A 318 14.54 -14.29 -10.84
CA LYS A 318 14.91 -15.59 -11.43
C LYS A 318 15.89 -15.42 -12.60
N GLU A 319 15.67 -14.46 -13.46
CA GLU A 319 16.57 -14.15 -14.59
C GLU A 319 17.94 -13.72 -14.09
N ASN A 320 18.01 -12.80 -13.11
CA ASN A 320 19.27 -12.33 -12.53
C ASN A 320 20.03 -13.47 -11.84
N THR A 321 19.33 -14.27 -11.04
CA THR A 321 19.93 -15.44 -10.35
C THR A 321 20.45 -16.46 -11.37
N ASN A 322 19.73 -16.74 -12.46
CA ASN A 322 20.21 -17.63 -13.50
C ASN A 322 21.45 -17.11 -14.24
N LYS A 323 21.56 -15.79 -14.46
CA LYS A 323 22.78 -15.15 -15.02
C LYS A 323 23.97 -15.33 -14.09
N GLU A 324 23.79 -15.08 -12.80
CA GLU A 324 24.85 -15.29 -11.78
C GLU A 324 25.30 -16.74 -11.72
N ILE A 325 24.37 -17.69 -11.73
CA ILE A 325 24.66 -19.12 -11.76
C ILE A 325 25.45 -19.49 -13.01
N SER A 326 25.06 -19.00 -14.19
CA SER A 326 25.77 -19.23 -15.44
C SER A 326 27.20 -18.73 -15.37
N ASN A 327 27.44 -17.56 -14.80
CA ASN A 327 28.77 -16.98 -14.61
C ASN A 327 29.61 -17.83 -13.65
N ILE A 328 29.03 -18.32 -12.56
CA ILE A 328 29.72 -19.22 -11.61
C ILE A 328 30.08 -20.52 -12.29
N ILE A 329 29.16 -21.14 -13.06
CA ILE A 329 29.42 -22.38 -13.80
C ILE A 329 30.54 -22.20 -14.81
N ILE A 330 30.54 -21.11 -15.59
CA ILE A 330 31.60 -20.79 -16.56
C ILE A 330 32.94 -20.62 -15.83
N SER A 331 32.95 -19.93 -14.69
CA SER A 331 34.18 -19.78 -13.89
C SER A 331 34.73 -21.13 -13.39
N ILE A 332 33.88 -22.01 -12.90
CA ILE A 332 34.27 -23.36 -12.45
C ILE A 332 34.85 -24.14 -13.64
N LEU A 333 34.25 -24.09 -14.82
CA LEU A 333 34.77 -24.78 -16.00
C LEU A 333 36.14 -24.22 -16.44
N ILE A 334 36.33 -22.90 -16.41
CA ILE A 334 37.61 -22.28 -16.73
C ILE A 334 38.68 -22.71 -15.72
N PHE A 335 38.41 -22.65 -14.42
CA PHE A 335 39.35 -23.11 -13.40
C PHE A 335 39.68 -24.59 -13.52
N SER A 336 38.69 -25.44 -13.84
CA SER A 336 38.91 -26.85 -14.09
C SER A 336 39.84 -27.09 -15.28
N LEU A 337 39.62 -26.36 -16.38
CA LEU A 337 40.47 -26.47 -17.59
C LEU A 337 41.92 -26.03 -17.30
N ILE A 338 42.08 -24.88 -16.61
CA ILE A 338 43.40 -24.40 -16.20
C ILE A 338 44.11 -25.45 -15.32
N SER A 339 43.39 -26.01 -14.36
CA SER A 339 43.93 -27.05 -13.48
C SER A 339 44.42 -28.27 -14.25
N ILE A 340 43.64 -28.74 -15.25
CA ILE A 340 44.04 -29.87 -16.12
C ILE A 340 45.28 -29.52 -16.92
N ILE A 341 45.39 -28.32 -17.47
CA ILE A 341 46.55 -27.86 -18.24
C ILE A 341 47.79 -27.83 -17.33
N VAL A 342 47.66 -27.30 -16.11
CA VAL A 342 48.75 -27.23 -15.13
C VAL A 342 49.24 -28.63 -14.77
N VAL A 343 48.32 -29.57 -14.46
CA VAL A 343 48.65 -30.95 -14.18
C VAL A 343 49.34 -31.60 -15.37
N TYR A 344 48.86 -31.38 -16.59
CA TYR A 344 49.47 -31.89 -17.81
C TYR A 344 50.88 -31.33 -18.02
N MET A 345 51.10 -30.03 -17.79
CA MET A 345 52.45 -29.43 -17.89
C MET A 345 53.42 -30.01 -16.85
N ILE A 346 52.97 -30.16 -15.62
CA ILE A 346 53.80 -30.76 -14.56
C ILE A 346 54.14 -32.22 -14.92
N TYR A 347 53.12 -33.00 -15.34
CA TYR A 347 53.34 -34.37 -15.76
C TYR A 347 54.28 -34.49 -16.96
N SER A 348 54.09 -33.65 -17.98
CA SER A 348 54.96 -33.60 -19.15
C SER A 348 56.41 -33.22 -18.80
N TYR A 349 56.59 -32.24 -17.87
CA TYR A 349 57.90 -31.86 -17.38
C TYR A 349 58.60 -33.03 -16.68
N PHE A 350 57.88 -33.76 -15.78
CA PHE A 350 58.45 -34.90 -15.09
C PHE A 350 58.81 -36.03 -16.07
N ILE A 351 57.95 -36.40 -17.01
CA ILE A 351 58.25 -37.44 -18.00
C ILE A 351 59.48 -37.05 -18.84
N ARG A 352 59.60 -35.81 -19.24
CA ARG A 352 60.79 -35.35 -19.98
C ARG A 352 62.05 -35.51 -19.16
N GLN A 353 62.03 -35.10 -17.92
CA GLN A 353 63.19 -35.14 -17.04
C GLN A 353 63.59 -36.58 -16.61
N THR A 354 62.63 -37.42 -16.30
CA THR A 354 62.87 -38.76 -15.73
C THR A 354 62.98 -39.85 -16.78
N ILE A 355 62.33 -39.70 -17.95
CA ILE A 355 62.27 -40.78 -18.96
C ILE A 355 62.89 -40.33 -20.28
N ILE A 356 62.35 -39.24 -20.89
CA ILE A 356 62.68 -38.87 -22.27
C ILE A 356 64.13 -38.39 -22.38
N ASN A 357 64.57 -37.45 -21.53
CA ASN A 357 65.93 -36.91 -21.61
C ASN A 357 66.99 -37.95 -21.27
N PRO A 358 66.87 -38.80 -20.22
CA PRO A 358 67.85 -39.87 -20.00
C PRO A 358 67.95 -40.89 -21.14
N LEU A 359 66.78 -41.31 -21.70
CA LEU A 359 66.77 -42.21 -22.86
C LEU A 359 67.38 -41.56 -24.13
N LYS A 360 67.14 -40.28 -24.34
CA LYS A 360 67.75 -39.52 -25.46
C LYS A 360 69.23 -39.42 -25.34
N ASN A 361 69.74 -39.11 -24.10
CA ASN A 361 71.18 -39.03 -23.83
C ASN A 361 71.84 -40.40 -24.02
N LEU A 362 71.18 -41.49 -23.57
CA LEU A 362 71.62 -42.85 -23.82
C LEU A 362 71.67 -43.21 -25.31
N ASN A 363 70.63 -42.85 -26.05
CA ASN A 363 70.59 -43.10 -27.52
C ASN A 363 71.66 -42.32 -28.24
N GLU A 364 71.88 -41.05 -27.89
CA GLU A 364 72.95 -40.22 -28.50
C GLU A 364 74.32 -40.77 -28.19
N ALA A 365 74.58 -41.29 -26.98
CA ALA A 365 75.86 -41.97 -26.62
C ALA A 365 76.05 -43.25 -27.38
N ILE A 366 74.99 -44.09 -27.56
CA ILE A 366 75.07 -45.31 -28.37
C ILE A 366 75.40 -45.01 -29.82
N ILE A 367 74.76 -44.01 -30.43
CA ILE A 367 75.02 -43.57 -31.80
C ILE A 367 76.49 -43.13 -31.93
N GLY A 368 76.93 -42.28 -31.02
CA GLY A 368 78.30 -41.78 -31.02
C GLY A 368 79.34 -42.90 -31.01
N ILE A 369 79.11 -44.00 -30.21
CA ILE A 369 79.97 -45.17 -30.22
C ILE A 369 79.90 -45.91 -31.56
N SER A 370 78.70 -46.08 -32.11
CA SER A 370 78.48 -46.76 -33.43
C SER A 370 79.17 -46.05 -34.61
N GLU A 371 79.39 -44.74 -34.52
CA GLU A 371 80.05 -43.88 -35.49
C GLU A 371 81.59 -43.79 -35.22
N GLY A 372 82.13 -44.57 -34.30
CA GLY A 372 83.57 -44.66 -34.07
C GLY A 372 84.12 -43.63 -33.08
N ASN A 373 83.27 -42.89 -32.35
CA ASN A 373 83.73 -41.96 -31.29
C ASN A 373 84.17 -42.75 -30.03
N SER A 374 85.44 -43.05 -29.96
CA SER A 374 86.03 -43.79 -28.84
C SER A 374 86.05 -43.01 -27.48
N LYS A 375 85.61 -41.76 -27.50
CA LYS A 375 85.53 -40.88 -26.31
C LYS A 375 84.09 -40.71 -25.80
N ALA A 376 83.28 -41.78 -25.81
CA ALA A 376 81.95 -41.72 -25.21
C ALA A 376 82.08 -41.40 -23.71
N ASP A 377 81.45 -40.33 -23.23
CA ASP A 377 81.46 -39.95 -21.82
C ASP A 377 80.43 -40.76 -21.01
N ILE A 378 80.73 -40.96 -19.73
CA ILE A 378 79.82 -41.60 -18.77
C ILE A 378 78.59 -40.77 -18.66
N ILE A 379 77.38 -41.36 -18.76
CA ILE A 379 76.11 -40.70 -18.62
C ILE A 379 75.79 -40.56 -17.13
N ASP A 380 75.44 -39.37 -16.68
CA ASP A 380 74.99 -39.12 -15.31
C ASP A 380 73.66 -39.88 -15.01
N LYS A 381 73.73 -40.74 -14.01
CA LYS A 381 72.56 -41.45 -13.49
C LYS A 381 71.72 -40.51 -12.70
N LYS A 382 70.49 -40.25 -13.17
CA LYS A 382 69.53 -39.31 -12.56
C LYS A 382 68.39 -39.96 -11.80
N SER A 383 68.26 -41.30 -11.88
CA SER A 383 67.21 -42.08 -11.18
C SER A 383 67.69 -43.43 -10.69
N ASN A 384 66.96 -44.03 -9.75
CA ASN A 384 67.24 -45.36 -9.24
C ASN A 384 66.17 -46.41 -9.72
N ASP A 385 65.52 -46.15 -10.82
CA ASP A 385 64.55 -46.96 -11.50
C ASP A 385 65.21 -47.80 -12.65
N GLU A 386 64.34 -48.37 -13.50
CA GLU A 386 64.80 -49.17 -14.63
C GLU A 386 65.62 -48.35 -15.61
N ILE A 387 65.38 -47.08 -15.76
CA ILE A 387 66.16 -46.15 -16.60
C ILE A 387 67.52 -45.90 -16.01
N GLY A 388 67.59 -45.69 -14.67
CA GLY A 388 68.89 -45.60 -13.93
C GLY A 388 69.71 -46.84 -14.03
N THR A 389 69.08 -48.06 -13.93
CA THR A 389 69.76 -49.36 -14.08
C THR A 389 70.30 -49.56 -15.53
N LEU A 390 69.56 -49.08 -16.53
CA LEU A 390 69.99 -49.09 -17.93
C LEU A 390 71.20 -48.22 -18.16
N VAL A 391 71.18 -46.97 -17.56
CA VAL A 391 72.34 -46.06 -17.60
C VAL A 391 73.57 -46.65 -16.95
N ASP A 392 73.42 -47.34 -15.76
CA ASP A 392 74.52 -48.02 -15.09
C ASP A 392 75.12 -49.20 -15.95
N SER A 393 74.23 -49.94 -16.58
CA SER A 393 74.61 -51.03 -17.47
C SER A 393 75.44 -50.57 -18.68
N PHE A 394 74.95 -49.45 -19.29
CA PHE A 394 75.57 -48.77 -20.40
C PHE A 394 76.99 -48.20 -19.96
N ASN A 395 77.06 -47.48 -18.83
CA ASN A 395 78.29 -46.94 -18.31
C ASN A 395 79.32 -48.10 -18.01
N GLY A 396 78.85 -49.26 -17.48
CA GLY A 396 79.66 -50.39 -17.29
C GLY A 396 80.23 -51.01 -18.59
N TYR A 397 79.39 -50.97 -19.65
CA TYR A 397 79.81 -51.40 -21.01
C TYR A 397 80.87 -50.44 -21.54
N ILE A 398 80.67 -49.14 -21.46
CA ILE A 398 81.67 -48.10 -21.87
C ILE A 398 82.98 -48.26 -21.15
N ALA A 399 82.98 -48.52 -19.82
CA ALA A 399 84.17 -48.73 -19.02
C ALA A 399 84.95 -49.94 -19.52
N LYS A 400 84.29 -51.05 -19.88
CA LYS A 400 84.90 -52.24 -20.46
C LYS A 400 85.49 -51.97 -21.85
N LEU A 401 84.78 -51.22 -22.70
CA LEU A 401 85.31 -50.88 -24.02
C LEU A 401 86.62 -50.03 -23.89
N LYS A 402 86.61 -48.98 -23.02
CA LYS A 402 87.78 -48.10 -22.78
C LYS A 402 88.98 -48.94 -22.26
N ALA A 403 88.72 -49.83 -21.33
CA ALA A 403 89.75 -50.71 -20.76
C ALA A 403 90.36 -51.64 -21.86
N GLY A 404 89.51 -52.19 -22.75
CA GLY A 404 89.97 -53.01 -23.90
C GLY A 404 90.82 -52.18 -24.92
N TYR A 405 90.44 -50.94 -25.22
CA TYR A 405 91.19 -50.05 -26.10
C TYR A 405 92.54 -49.62 -25.46
N GLU A 406 92.63 -49.46 -24.10
CA GLU A 406 93.86 -49.18 -23.40
C GLU A 406 94.76 -50.39 -23.37
N GLU A 407 94.18 -51.59 -23.29
CA GLU A 407 94.93 -52.86 -23.34
C GLU A 407 95.49 -53.11 -24.73
N ASP A 408 94.71 -52.93 -25.77
CA ASP A 408 95.13 -53.03 -27.16
C ASP A 408 96.21 -51.99 -27.52
N ALA A 409 96.10 -50.74 -26.97
CA ALA A 409 97.12 -49.69 -27.20
C ALA A 409 98.41 -50.04 -26.52
N LYS A 410 98.43 -50.73 -25.41
CA LYS A 410 99.68 -51.21 -24.73
C LYS A 410 100.34 -52.42 -25.41
N VAL A 411 99.61 -53.12 -26.27
CA VAL A 411 100.19 -54.28 -27.07
C VAL A 411 100.79 -53.78 -28.37
N ILE A 412 100.56 -52.55 -28.79
CA ILE A 412 101.04 -51.94 -30.03
C ILE A 412 102.34 -51.05 -29.78
N GLU A 413 102.61 -50.70 -28.53
CA GLU A 413 103.94 -50.14 -28.11
C GLU A 413 104.95 -51.30 -27.78
#